data_ce8f46c0ec13e60f46eb5f2370e1ac46
#
_entry.id   ce8f46c0ec13e60f46eb5f2370e1ac46
#
_cell.length_a   1.000
_cell.length_b   1.000
_cell.length_c   1.000
_cell.angle_alpha   90.00
_cell.angle_beta   90.00
_cell.angle_gamma   90.00
#
_symmetry.space_group_name_H-M   'P 1'
#
loop_
_entity.id
_entity.type
_entity.pdbx_description
1 polymer ?
#
loop_
_entity_poly.entity_id
_entity_poly.type
_entity_poly.pdbx_seq_one_letter_code
_entity_poly.pdbx_strand_id
1 'polypeptide(L)'
;MRRDLFVETERFPIAGGFSISRGTKTHAEVVTCTLAENGVKGRGECVPYARYGETIDSVISAIEAMGKRLQAGMDRDELQSAMPAGAARNAVDCALWDLDIKAGRLDPSELLGQSAPQPLETAYTISLGEPGAMEAQAAQNATRPLLK
;
A
#
# COMPACT_ATOMS: atom_id res chain seq x y z
N MET A 1 -17.15 -1.99 -20.50
CA MET A 1 -17.49 -2.51 -19.16
C MET A 1 -17.32 -1.37 -18.18
N ARG A 2 -18.17 -1.25 -17.18
CA ARG A 2 -18.08 -0.16 -16.21
C ARG A 2 -17.46 -0.69 -14.94
N ARG A 3 -16.41 -0.03 -14.45
CA ARG A 3 -15.82 -0.28 -13.13
C ARG A 3 -16.48 0.64 -12.11
N ASP A 4 -16.60 0.18 -10.88
CA ASP A 4 -16.96 1.01 -9.74
C ASP A 4 -15.67 1.34 -8.96
N LEU A 5 -15.56 2.58 -8.50
CA LEU A 5 -14.45 3.09 -7.71
C LEU A 5 -14.94 3.41 -6.30
N PHE A 6 -14.24 2.91 -5.29
CA PHE A 6 -14.43 3.26 -3.88
C PHE A 6 -13.10 3.76 -3.32
N VAL A 7 -13.14 4.88 -2.62
CA VAL A 7 -11.99 5.48 -1.95
C VAL A 7 -12.34 5.70 -0.50
N GLU A 8 -11.56 5.14 0.41
CA GLU A 8 -11.86 5.16 1.85
C GLU A 8 -10.59 5.43 2.65
N THR A 9 -10.76 5.97 3.85
CA THR A 9 -9.69 6.09 4.84
C THR A 9 -9.85 4.99 5.87
N GLU A 10 -8.77 4.27 6.14
CA GLU A 10 -8.71 3.28 7.19
C GLU A 10 -7.66 3.64 8.23
N ARG A 11 -7.89 3.23 9.47
CA ARG A 11 -7.01 3.53 10.60
C ARG A 11 -6.73 2.27 11.38
N PHE A 12 -5.46 1.86 11.42
CA PHE A 12 -5.01 0.65 12.10
C PHE A 12 -4.22 1.01 13.36
N PRO A 13 -4.55 0.45 14.53
CA PRO A 13 -3.74 0.63 15.73
C PRO A 13 -2.40 -0.12 15.59
N ILE A 14 -1.33 0.52 16.05
CA ILE A 14 0.01 -0.08 16.10
C ILE A 14 0.25 -0.57 17.53
N ALA A 15 0.39 -1.87 17.71
CA ALA A 15 0.63 -2.47 19.03
C ALA A 15 1.94 -1.93 19.64
N GLY A 16 1.83 -1.32 20.84
CA GLY A 16 2.97 -0.72 21.52
C GLY A 16 3.48 0.60 20.94
N GLY A 17 2.86 1.08 19.83
CA GLY A 17 3.36 2.22 19.08
C GLY A 17 4.62 1.89 18.27
N PHE A 18 4.98 2.78 17.34
CA PHE A 18 6.19 2.69 16.53
C PHE A 18 6.96 4.00 16.59
N SER A 19 8.17 3.98 17.15
CA SER A 19 9.03 5.14 17.30
C SER A 19 10.21 5.10 16.36
N ILE A 20 10.45 6.23 15.71
CA ILE A 20 11.64 6.50 14.89
C ILE A 20 12.18 7.88 15.26
N SER A 21 13.35 8.26 14.74
CA SER A 21 13.97 9.57 14.99
C SER A 21 13.07 10.78 14.67
N ARG A 22 12.00 10.59 13.89
CA ARG A 22 11.06 11.65 13.47
C ARG A 22 9.74 11.66 14.24
N GLY A 23 9.57 10.81 15.23
CA GLY A 23 8.38 10.77 16.08
C GLY A 23 7.82 9.37 16.33
N THR A 24 6.76 9.33 17.11
CA THR A 24 6.05 8.10 17.48
C THR A 24 4.67 8.09 16.85
N LYS A 25 4.30 6.96 16.27
CA LYS A 25 2.95 6.70 15.74
C LYS A 25 2.29 5.59 16.55
N THR A 26 1.06 5.81 16.95
CA THR A 26 0.20 4.81 17.61
C THR A 26 -0.82 4.20 16.63
N HIS A 27 -0.96 4.79 15.47
CA HIS A 27 -1.86 4.34 14.40
C HIS A 27 -1.21 4.56 13.03
N ALA A 28 -1.54 3.69 12.09
CA ALA A 28 -1.32 3.91 10.67
C ALA A 28 -2.65 4.37 10.05
N GLU A 29 -2.65 5.53 9.42
CA GLU A 29 -3.78 6.03 8.62
C GLU A 29 -3.42 5.85 7.15
N VAL A 30 -4.31 5.19 6.41
CA VAL A 30 -4.09 4.84 5.02
C VAL A 30 -5.28 5.26 4.17
N VAL A 31 -5.05 5.49 2.89
CA VAL A 31 -6.11 5.64 1.89
C VAL A 31 -6.16 4.36 1.07
N THR A 32 -7.33 3.76 0.99
CA THR A 32 -7.57 2.58 0.18
C THR A 32 -8.34 2.95 -1.08
N CYS A 33 -7.95 2.34 -2.19
CA CYS A 33 -8.62 2.42 -3.48
C CYS A 33 -9.12 1.02 -3.86
N THR A 34 -10.42 0.87 -4.05
CA THR A 34 -11.01 -0.38 -4.51
C THR A 34 -11.65 -0.17 -5.87
N LEU A 35 -11.27 -0.97 -6.84
CA LEU A 35 -11.89 -1.05 -8.16
C LEU A 35 -12.70 -2.35 -8.26
N ALA A 36 -13.97 -2.25 -8.63
CA ALA A 36 -14.82 -3.42 -8.79
C ALA A 36 -15.31 -3.53 -10.24
N GLU A 37 -15.21 -4.73 -10.81
CA GLU A 37 -15.61 -5.03 -12.18
C GLU A 37 -16.12 -6.47 -12.28
N ASN A 38 -17.34 -6.68 -12.77
CA ASN A 38 -17.92 -8.02 -12.96
C ASN A 38 -17.87 -8.92 -11.71
N GLY A 39 -18.06 -8.37 -10.52
CA GLY A 39 -18.01 -9.12 -9.26
C GLY A 39 -16.60 -9.36 -8.70
N VAL A 40 -15.55 -8.99 -9.44
CA VAL A 40 -14.17 -9.06 -8.98
C VAL A 40 -13.76 -7.70 -8.39
N LYS A 41 -13.00 -7.72 -7.28
CA LYS A 41 -12.50 -6.50 -6.63
C LYS A 41 -10.98 -6.53 -6.57
N GLY A 42 -10.36 -5.46 -7.08
CA GLY A 42 -8.95 -5.15 -6.88
C GLY A 42 -8.79 -4.04 -5.85
N ARG A 43 -7.86 -4.20 -4.91
CA ARG A 43 -7.61 -3.23 -3.84
C ARG A 43 -6.16 -2.77 -3.86
N GLY A 44 -5.96 -1.47 -3.75
CA GLY A 44 -4.67 -0.85 -3.48
C GLY A 44 -4.74 0.03 -2.24
N GLU A 45 -3.59 0.30 -1.64
CA GLU A 45 -3.46 1.06 -0.42
C GLU A 45 -2.25 1.97 -0.50
N CYS A 46 -2.33 3.13 0.14
CA CYS A 46 -1.19 4.02 0.31
C CYS A 46 -1.20 4.74 1.65
N VAL A 47 -0.02 5.15 2.07
CA VAL A 47 0.17 6.05 3.22
C VAL A 47 0.57 7.41 2.66
N PRO A 48 -0.29 8.44 2.72
CA PRO A 48 0.10 9.80 2.37
C PRO A 48 1.26 10.27 3.24
N TYR A 49 2.27 10.88 2.65
CA TYR A 49 3.47 11.23 3.38
C TYR A 49 3.74 12.73 3.35
N ALA A 50 3.59 13.39 4.50
CA ALA A 50 3.70 14.85 4.64
C ALA A 50 5.02 15.44 4.13
N ARG A 51 6.12 14.65 4.14
CA ARG A 51 7.41 15.07 3.56
C ARG A 51 7.32 15.38 2.07
N TYR A 52 6.39 14.74 1.36
CA TYR A 52 6.15 14.96 -0.07
C TYR A 52 4.96 15.90 -0.32
N GLY A 53 4.46 16.57 0.72
CA GLY A 53 3.32 17.47 0.62
C GLY A 53 1.97 16.75 0.51
N GLU A 54 1.91 15.46 0.82
CA GLU A 54 0.70 14.66 0.71
C GLU A 54 -0.09 14.68 2.02
N THR A 55 -1.41 14.74 1.90
CA THR A 55 -2.39 14.58 2.99
C THR A 55 -3.43 13.55 2.58
N ILE A 56 -4.19 13.03 3.54
CA ILE A 56 -5.32 12.12 3.28
C ILE A 56 -6.26 12.77 2.24
N ASP A 57 -6.67 14.02 2.49
CA ASP A 57 -7.63 14.73 1.61
C ASP A 57 -7.08 14.97 0.20
N SER A 58 -5.79 15.33 0.07
CA SER A 58 -5.18 15.56 -1.24
C SER A 58 -5.09 14.27 -2.06
N VAL A 59 -4.80 13.15 -1.40
CA VAL A 59 -4.72 11.83 -2.03
C VAL A 59 -6.09 11.34 -2.46
N ILE A 60 -7.11 11.44 -1.59
CA ILE A 60 -8.50 11.11 -1.94
C ILE A 60 -8.95 11.92 -3.15
N SER A 61 -8.78 13.25 -3.09
CA SER A 61 -9.18 14.14 -4.18
C SER A 61 -8.49 13.79 -5.51
N ALA A 62 -7.20 13.42 -5.47
CA ALA A 62 -6.46 13.03 -6.65
C ALA A 62 -6.98 11.71 -7.27
N ILE A 63 -7.34 10.73 -6.44
CA ILE A 63 -7.92 9.46 -6.89
C ILE A 63 -9.32 9.70 -7.48
N GLU A 64 -10.17 10.45 -6.78
CA GLU A 64 -11.53 10.76 -7.23
C GLU A 64 -11.56 11.54 -8.55
N ALA A 65 -10.60 12.43 -8.78
CA ALA A 65 -10.45 13.15 -10.04
C ALA A 65 -10.23 12.20 -11.24
N MET A 66 -9.67 11.02 -11.02
CA MET A 66 -9.51 9.97 -12.04
C MET A 66 -10.75 9.09 -12.18
N GLY A 67 -11.77 9.26 -11.35
CA GLY A 67 -12.92 8.37 -11.25
C GLY A 67 -13.58 8.06 -12.59
N LYS A 68 -13.85 9.08 -13.42
CA LYS A 68 -14.47 8.86 -14.75
C LYS A 68 -13.60 8.02 -15.68
N ARG A 69 -12.29 8.24 -15.68
CA ARG A 69 -11.36 7.49 -16.52
C ARG A 69 -11.21 6.05 -16.04
N LEU A 70 -11.10 5.83 -14.72
CA LEU A 70 -11.06 4.50 -14.10
C LEU A 70 -12.34 3.72 -14.38
N GLN A 71 -13.51 4.36 -14.27
CA GLN A 71 -14.81 3.77 -14.59
C GLN A 71 -14.93 3.42 -16.08
N ALA A 72 -14.30 4.19 -16.96
CA ALA A 72 -14.27 3.93 -18.40
C ALA A 72 -13.29 2.82 -18.80
N GLY A 73 -12.48 2.29 -17.86
CA GLY A 73 -11.58 1.17 -18.11
C GLY A 73 -10.11 1.55 -18.26
N MET A 74 -9.69 2.75 -17.77
CA MET A 74 -8.27 3.15 -17.76
C MET A 74 -7.39 1.99 -17.30
N ASP A 75 -6.33 1.70 -18.03
CA ASP A 75 -5.35 0.69 -17.70
C ASP A 75 -4.15 1.28 -16.93
N ARG A 76 -3.16 0.42 -16.61
CA ARG A 76 -1.97 0.82 -15.85
C ARG A 76 -1.01 1.68 -16.64
N ASP A 77 -0.90 1.48 -17.95
CA ASP A 77 0.00 2.26 -18.82
C ASP A 77 -0.54 3.68 -19.00
N GLU A 78 -1.85 3.81 -19.21
CA GLU A 78 -2.53 5.09 -19.23
C GLU A 78 -2.42 5.83 -17.87
N LEU A 79 -2.49 5.09 -16.76
CA LEU A 79 -2.35 5.67 -15.41
C LEU A 79 -0.99 6.35 -15.22
N GLN A 80 0.10 5.75 -15.71
CA GLN A 80 1.46 6.32 -15.56
C GLN A 80 1.59 7.72 -16.16
N SER A 81 0.88 7.99 -17.23
CA SER A 81 0.86 9.31 -17.88
C SER A 81 -0.23 10.25 -17.34
N ALA A 82 -1.29 9.70 -16.74
CA ALA A 82 -2.43 10.46 -16.24
C ALA A 82 -2.25 11.05 -14.85
N MET A 83 -1.46 10.40 -14.01
CA MET A 83 -1.22 10.82 -12.62
C MET A 83 0.27 11.02 -12.35
N PRO A 84 0.66 12.07 -11.61
CA PRO A 84 2.03 12.21 -11.13
C PRO A 84 2.38 11.08 -10.16
N ALA A 85 3.68 10.77 -10.04
CA ALA A 85 4.16 9.83 -9.04
C ALA A 85 3.81 10.31 -7.63
N GLY A 86 3.34 9.39 -6.78
CA GLY A 86 2.94 9.70 -5.40
C GLY A 86 1.99 8.65 -4.84
N ALA A 87 1.51 8.90 -3.62
CA ALA A 87 0.66 7.97 -2.89
C ALA A 87 -0.64 7.65 -3.65
N ALA A 88 -1.30 8.66 -4.24
CA ALA A 88 -2.53 8.47 -4.99
C ALA A 88 -2.34 7.51 -6.17
N ARG A 89 -1.30 7.74 -7.02
CA ARG A 89 -1.02 6.87 -8.15
C ARG A 89 -0.67 5.46 -7.69
N ASN A 90 0.12 5.32 -6.62
CA ASN A 90 0.46 4.01 -6.06
C ASN A 90 -0.78 3.21 -5.65
N ALA A 91 -1.73 3.83 -4.94
CA ALA A 91 -2.96 3.14 -4.54
C ALA A 91 -3.78 2.67 -5.75
N VAL A 92 -3.94 3.51 -6.78
CA VAL A 92 -4.67 3.15 -8.00
C VAL A 92 -3.94 2.06 -8.78
N ASP A 93 -2.62 2.16 -8.93
CA ASP A 93 -1.80 1.17 -9.63
C ASP A 93 -1.90 -0.21 -8.98
N CYS A 94 -1.75 -0.27 -7.65
CA CYS A 94 -1.92 -1.51 -6.89
C CYS A 94 -3.33 -2.09 -7.04
N ALA A 95 -4.37 -1.25 -7.06
CA ALA A 95 -5.75 -1.71 -7.26
C ALA A 95 -5.97 -2.30 -8.65
N LEU A 96 -5.36 -1.70 -9.69
CA LEU A 96 -5.41 -2.21 -11.05
C LEU A 96 -4.67 -3.55 -11.18
N TRP A 97 -3.47 -3.66 -10.59
CA TRP A 97 -2.73 -4.92 -10.52
C TRP A 97 -3.54 -6.03 -9.88
N ASP A 98 -4.10 -5.78 -8.70
CA ASP A 98 -4.86 -6.75 -7.94
C ASP A 98 -6.14 -7.17 -8.69
N LEU A 99 -6.82 -6.21 -9.35
CA LEU A 99 -7.98 -6.48 -10.18
C LEU A 99 -7.63 -7.36 -11.38
N ASP A 100 -6.55 -7.04 -12.10
CA ASP A 100 -6.15 -7.77 -13.30
C ASP A 100 -5.74 -9.21 -12.99
N ILE A 101 -5.00 -9.41 -11.89
CA ILE A 101 -4.61 -10.74 -11.41
C ILE A 101 -5.84 -11.56 -11.03
N LYS A 102 -6.74 -11.00 -10.21
CA LYS A 102 -7.96 -11.69 -9.74
C LYS A 102 -8.95 -11.98 -10.86
N ALA A 103 -8.98 -11.13 -11.88
CA ALA A 103 -9.81 -11.33 -13.07
C ALA A 103 -9.18 -12.29 -14.11
N GLY A 104 -8.00 -12.83 -13.84
CA GLY A 104 -7.28 -13.73 -14.73
C GLY A 104 -6.75 -13.06 -16.00
N ARG A 105 -6.60 -11.73 -16.00
CA ARG A 105 -6.05 -10.96 -17.13
C ARG A 105 -4.52 -10.88 -17.11
N LEU A 106 -3.91 -11.16 -15.98
CA LEU A 106 -2.48 -11.05 -15.76
C LEU A 106 -1.98 -12.19 -14.89
N ASP A 107 -0.89 -12.83 -15.30
CA ASP A 107 -0.12 -13.75 -14.46
C ASP A 107 1.20 -13.06 -14.02
N PRO A 108 1.38 -12.78 -12.72
CA PRO A 108 2.60 -12.17 -12.23
C PRO A 108 3.85 -13.03 -12.49
N SER A 109 3.71 -14.35 -12.50
CA SER A 109 4.83 -15.27 -12.72
C SER A 109 5.38 -15.13 -14.15
N GLU A 110 4.50 -15.01 -15.14
CA GLU A 110 4.90 -14.78 -16.53
C GLU A 110 5.60 -13.43 -16.68
N LEU A 111 5.02 -12.37 -16.08
CA LEU A 111 5.57 -11.03 -16.18
C LEU A 111 6.95 -10.89 -15.52
N LEU A 112 7.16 -11.55 -14.37
CA LEU A 112 8.41 -11.51 -13.63
C LEU A 112 9.42 -12.56 -14.09
N GLY A 113 9.04 -13.45 -15.02
CA GLY A 113 9.88 -14.56 -15.48
C GLY A 113 10.22 -15.56 -14.38
N GLN A 114 9.36 -15.65 -13.35
CA GLN A 114 9.56 -16.52 -12.18
C GLN A 114 8.46 -17.58 -12.11
N SER A 115 8.84 -18.82 -11.91
CA SER A 115 7.91 -19.96 -11.87
C SER A 115 7.05 -20.01 -10.60
N ALA A 116 7.51 -19.46 -9.48
CA ALA A 116 6.77 -19.35 -8.22
C ALA A 116 7.42 -18.34 -7.27
N PRO A 117 6.64 -17.63 -6.42
CA PRO A 117 7.19 -16.83 -5.35
C PRO A 117 8.01 -17.69 -4.39
N GLN A 118 9.21 -17.24 -4.04
CA GLN A 118 10.04 -17.87 -3.01
C GLN A 118 9.89 -17.10 -1.70
N PRO A 119 9.96 -17.80 -0.53
CA PRO A 119 10.00 -17.13 0.75
C PRO A 119 11.17 -16.15 0.83
N LEU A 120 10.90 -14.93 1.35
CA LEU A 120 11.90 -13.91 1.60
C LEU A 120 12.04 -13.67 3.09
N GLU A 121 13.27 -13.56 3.55
CA GLU A 121 13.54 -13.09 4.92
C GLU A 121 13.27 -11.60 5.01
N THR A 122 12.42 -11.21 5.97
CA THR A 122 12.09 -9.80 6.22
C THR A 122 12.67 -9.34 7.55
N ALA A 123 13.16 -8.10 7.58
CA ALA A 123 13.66 -7.50 8.82
C ALA A 123 12.49 -7.17 9.76
N TYR A 124 12.64 -7.57 11.03
CA TYR A 124 11.77 -7.11 12.10
C TYR A 124 12.37 -5.85 12.72
N THR A 125 11.62 -4.73 12.67
CA THR A 125 12.10 -3.46 13.19
C THR A 125 11.83 -3.34 14.69
N ILE A 126 12.87 -3.10 15.46
CA ILE A 126 12.77 -2.75 16.88
C ILE A 126 12.48 -1.24 16.97
N SER A 127 11.42 -0.86 17.70
CA SER A 127 11.09 0.54 17.93
C SER A 127 12.22 1.25 18.68
N LEU A 128 12.52 2.47 18.26
CA LEU A 128 13.46 3.34 18.97
C LEU A 128 12.93 3.63 20.38
N GLY A 129 13.76 3.49 21.38
CA GLY A 129 13.44 3.70 22.78
C GLY A 129 14.67 3.72 23.68
N GLU A 130 14.47 3.64 24.99
CA GLU A 130 15.55 3.50 25.95
C GLU A 130 16.33 2.19 25.72
N PRO A 131 17.66 2.18 25.91
CA PRO A 131 18.51 1.04 25.60
C PRO A 131 18.02 -0.29 26.20
N GLY A 132 17.60 -0.30 27.47
CA GLY A 132 17.08 -1.49 28.14
C GLY A 132 15.77 -2.02 27.53
N ALA A 133 14.90 -1.12 27.05
CA ALA A 133 13.67 -1.51 26.35
C ALA A 133 13.98 -2.11 24.99
N MET A 134 14.94 -1.56 24.25
CA MET A 134 15.40 -2.09 22.97
C MET A 134 16.08 -3.45 23.11
N GLU A 135 16.92 -3.60 24.15
CA GLU A 135 17.55 -4.89 24.50
C GLU A 135 16.49 -5.96 24.80
N ALA A 136 15.49 -5.64 25.61
CA ALA A 136 14.39 -6.56 25.93
C ALA A 136 13.60 -6.97 24.64
N GLN A 137 13.31 -6.02 23.75
CA GLN A 137 12.66 -6.30 22.48
C GLN A 137 13.53 -7.19 21.57
N ALA A 138 14.85 -6.93 21.51
CA ALA A 138 15.78 -7.76 20.75
C ALA A 138 15.82 -9.18 21.31
N ALA A 139 15.92 -9.36 22.61
CA ALA A 139 15.89 -10.65 23.27
C ALA A 139 14.60 -11.44 23.00
N GLN A 140 13.44 -10.78 23.09
CA GLN A 140 12.14 -11.41 22.78
C GLN A 140 12.01 -11.85 21.31
N ASN A 141 12.73 -11.25 20.42
CA ASN A 141 12.69 -11.51 18.98
C ASN A 141 13.95 -12.20 18.46
N ALA A 142 14.80 -12.73 19.32
CA ALA A 142 16.10 -13.32 18.96
C ALA A 142 16.03 -14.52 18.01
N THR A 143 14.85 -15.17 17.89
CA THR A 143 14.61 -16.27 16.95
C THR A 143 14.31 -15.80 15.52
N ARG A 144 14.10 -14.50 15.31
CA ARG A 144 13.86 -13.96 13.97
C ARG A 144 15.17 -13.86 13.19
N PRO A 145 15.16 -14.14 11.87
CA PRO A 145 16.40 -14.21 11.08
C PRO A 145 17.10 -12.84 10.96
N LEU A 146 16.36 -11.74 11.02
CA LEU A 146 16.92 -10.40 10.87
C LEU A 146 16.19 -9.39 11.76
N LEU A 147 16.94 -8.72 12.63
CA LEU A 147 16.48 -7.57 13.43
C LEU A 147 17.07 -6.27 12.87
N LYS A 148 16.30 -5.20 12.90
CA LYS A 148 16.69 -3.87 12.42
C LYS A 148 16.38 -2.83 13.51
#